data_804dc0e188e6eb161da677f8c72cd8c4
#
_entry.id   804dc0e188e6eb161da677f8c72cd8c4
#
_cell.length_a   1.000
_cell.length_b   1.000
_cell.length_c   1.000
_cell.angle_alpha   90.00
_cell.angle_beta   90.00
_cell.angle_gamma   90.00
#
_symmetry.space_group_name_H-M   'P 1'
#
loop_
_entity.id
_entity.type
_entity.pdbx_description
1 polymer ?
#
loop_
_entity_poly.entity_id
_entity_poly.type
_entity_poly.pdbx_seq_one_letter_code
_entity_poly.pdbx_strand_id
1 'polypeptide(L)'
;TATGGSVATAHPGAQSIPTELRKNILACIMHTMEQTEDFCDSDFGIERLAEKAGTNSRYTSVVINNVFGKNFRSLLNEYRIKEAMRRLMDDDTYGKLTIKAISESVGYKSQANFITVFTRITGIKPSMYQKLSREEKEKKINA
;
A
#
# COMPACT_ATOMS: atom_id res chain seq x y z
N THR A 1 -29.17 -14.79 16.59
CA THR A 1 -29.40 -14.23 17.90
C THR A 1 -29.12 -12.75 17.96
N ALA A 2 -29.49 -12.15 19.06
CA ALA A 2 -29.34 -10.72 19.26
C ALA A 2 -27.91 -10.23 19.16
N THR A 3 -26.94 -11.09 19.38
CA THR A 3 -25.53 -10.71 19.29
C THR A 3 -25.13 -10.18 17.93
N GLY A 4 -25.81 -10.62 16.89
CA GLY A 4 -25.53 -10.10 15.57
C GLY A 4 -25.82 -8.61 15.45
N GLY A 5 -26.76 -8.12 16.20
CA GLY A 5 -27.16 -6.73 16.15
C GLY A 5 -26.09 -5.74 16.59
N SER A 6 -25.29 -6.11 17.58
CA SER A 6 -24.25 -5.20 18.07
C SER A 6 -23.13 -5.02 17.07
N VAL A 7 -22.86 -6.02 16.25
CA VAL A 7 -21.83 -5.94 15.23
C VAL A 7 -22.28 -5.05 14.08
N ALA A 8 -23.58 -4.94 13.87
CA ALA A 8 -24.14 -4.16 12.78
C ALA A 8 -23.72 -2.71 12.80
N THR A 9 -23.41 -2.16 13.96
CA THR A 9 -23.12 -0.74 14.09
C THR A 9 -21.82 -0.33 13.40
N ALA A 10 -20.88 -1.25 13.22
CA ALA A 10 -19.58 -0.90 12.67
C ALA A 10 -19.64 -0.64 11.16
N HIS A 11 -20.10 -1.62 10.38
CA HIS A 11 -20.16 -1.51 8.92
C HIS A 11 -21.35 -2.31 8.39
N PRO A 12 -22.43 -1.63 7.98
CA PRO A 12 -23.63 -2.34 7.53
C PRO A 12 -23.38 -3.37 6.43
N GLY A 13 -22.45 -3.08 5.51
CA GLY A 13 -22.14 -4.01 4.42
C GLY A 13 -21.41 -5.27 4.84
N ALA A 14 -20.70 -5.24 5.98
CA ALA A 14 -19.89 -6.37 6.43
C ALA A 14 -20.71 -7.60 6.74
N GLN A 15 -21.94 -7.42 7.20
CA GLN A 15 -22.79 -8.52 7.62
C GLN A 15 -23.35 -9.34 6.47
N SER A 16 -23.44 -8.74 5.27
CA SER A 16 -23.96 -9.43 4.12
C SER A 16 -22.88 -10.20 3.37
N ILE A 17 -21.63 -10.12 3.80
CA ILE A 17 -20.52 -10.83 3.16
C ILE A 17 -20.35 -12.20 3.81
N PRO A 18 -20.50 -13.31 3.05
CA PRO A 18 -20.26 -14.64 3.61
C PRO A 18 -18.85 -14.77 4.18
N THR A 19 -18.72 -15.51 5.27
CA THR A 19 -17.45 -15.67 5.98
C THR A 19 -16.31 -16.16 5.08
N GLU A 20 -16.59 -17.17 4.24
CA GLU A 20 -15.55 -17.69 3.35
C GLU A 20 -15.13 -16.68 2.31
N LEU A 21 -16.07 -15.93 1.76
CA LEU A 21 -15.74 -14.87 0.79
C LEU A 21 -14.90 -13.80 1.46
N ARG A 22 -15.23 -13.42 2.69
CA ARG A 22 -14.46 -12.43 3.45
C ARG A 22 -13.02 -12.89 3.67
N LYS A 23 -12.82 -14.16 4.03
CA LYS A 23 -11.49 -14.73 4.17
C LYS A 23 -10.72 -14.73 2.87
N ASN A 24 -11.39 -15.06 1.76
CA ASN A 24 -10.78 -15.09 0.44
C ASN A 24 -10.37 -13.68 -0.01
N ILE A 25 -11.22 -12.69 0.25
CA ILE A 25 -10.90 -11.29 -0.06
C ILE A 25 -9.66 -10.86 0.71
N LEU A 26 -9.62 -11.13 2.01
CA LEU A 26 -8.46 -10.75 2.84
C LEU A 26 -7.19 -11.47 2.37
N ALA A 27 -7.27 -12.76 2.07
CA ALA A 27 -6.13 -13.52 1.58
C ALA A 27 -5.61 -12.94 0.26
N CYS A 28 -6.51 -12.56 -0.63
CA CYS A 28 -6.14 -11.95 -1.91
C CYS A 28 -5.46 -10.59 -1.72
N ILE A 29 -5.99 -9.77 -0.81
CA ILE A 29 -5.39 -8.46 -0.49
C ILE A 29 -3.96 -8.67 0.02
N MET A 30 -3.78 -9.55 0.99
CA MET A 30 -2.47 -9.80 1.58
C MET A 30 -1.49 -10.34 0.55
N HIS A 31 -1.91 -11.29 -0.28
CA HIS A 31 -1.07 -11.83 -1.34
C HIS A 31 -0.65 -10.74 -2.33
N THR A 32 -1.60 -9.95 -2.80
CA THR A 32 -1.33 -8.90 -3.78
C THR A 32 -0.35 -7.86 -3.24
N MET A 33 -0.54 -7.43 -2.00
CA MET A 33 0.28 -6.38 -1.40
C MET A 33 1.63 -6.87 -0.90
N GLU A 34 1.71 -8.12 -0.42
CA GLU A 34 2.94 -8.63 0.18
C GLU A 34 3.78 -9.49 -0.75
N GLN A 35 3.18 -10.11 -1.77
CA GLN A 35 3.88 -11.06 -2.62
C GLN A 35 4.00 -10.65 -4.08
N THR A 36 3.37 -9.56 -4.48
CA THR A 36 3.45 -9.06 -5.86
C THR A 36 3.77 -7.57 -5.88
N GLU A 37 4.06 -7.05 -7.08
CA GLU A 37 4.23 -5.63 -7.30
C GLU A 37 3.06 -5.02 -8.08
N ASP A 38 1.94 -5.70 -8.13
CA ASP A 38 0.77 -5.22 -8.87
C ASP A 38 0.34 -3.81 -8.43
N PHE A 39 0.49 -3.51 -7.14
CA PHE A 39 0.14 -2.19 -6.59
C PHE A 39 1.06 -1.07 -7.10
N CYS A 40 2.20 -1.42 -7.71
CA CYS A 40 3.11 -0.44 -8.29
C CYS A 40 2.68 0.02 -9.68
N ASP A 41 1.67 -0.60 -10.26
CA ASP A 41 1.08 -0.14 -11.51
C ASP A 41 0.25 1.11 -11.20
N SER A 42 0.47 2.19 -11.95
CA SER A 42 -0.22 3.46 -11.71
C SER A 42 -1.73 3.36 -11.90
N ASP A 43 -2.20 2.37 -12.65
CA ASP A 43 -3.63 2.14 -12.89
C ASP A 43 -4.23 1.12 -11.91
N PHE A 44 -3.46 0.63 -10.97
CA PHE A 44 -3.98 -0.30 -9.98
C PHE A 44 -5.01 0.40 -9.09
N GLY A 45 -6.23 -0.15 -9.08
CA GLY A 45 -7.33 0.40 -8.30
C GLY A 45 -8.08 -0.69 -7.57
N ILE A 46 -9.08 -0.28 -6.79
CA ILE A 46 -9.86 -1.24 -6.01
C ILE A 46 -10.65 -2.20 -6.90
N GLU A 47 -11.06 -1.75 -8.09
CA GLU A 47 -11.77 -2.60 -9.04
C GLU A 47 -10.92 -3.79 -9.46
N ARG A 48 -9.64 -3.54 -9.72
CA ARG A 48 -8.71 -4.59 -10.12
C ARG A 48 -8.43 -5.56 -8.97
N LEU A 49 -8.32 -5.04 -7.76
CA LEU A 49 -8.14 -5.88 -6.58
C LEU A 49 -9.39 -6.75 -6.35
N ALA A 50 -10.57 -6.16 -6.47
CA ALA A 50 -11.83 -6.88 -6.31
C ALA A 50 -11.96 -8.00 -7.34
N GLU A 51 -11.58 -7.72 -8.58
CA GLU A 51 -11.61 -8.72 -9.65
C GLU A 51 -10.70 -9.89 -9.32
N LYS A 52 -9.50 -9.61 -8.83
CA LYS A 52 -8.56 -10.66 -8.40
C LYS A 52 -9.14 -11.52 -7.28
N ALA A 53 -9.89 -10.91 -6.38
CA ALA A 53 -10.51 -11.61 -5.26
C ALA A 53 -11.82 -12.32 -5.63
N GLY A 54 -12.26 -12.18 -6.88
CA GLY A 54 -13.50 -12.81 -7.36
C GLY A 54 -14.75 -12.18 -6.79
N THR A 55 -14.73 -10.87 -6.54
CA THR A 55 -15.85 -10.16 -5.94
C THR A 55 -15.97 -8.75 -6.53
N ASN A 56 -16.61 -7.83 -5.81
CA ASN A 56 -16.86 -6.47 -6.26
C ASN A 56 -16.12 -5.46 -5.34
N SER A 57 -16.05 -4.22 -5.81
CA SER A 57 -15.34 -3.15 -5.10
C SER A 57 -15.94 -2.85 -3.73
N ARG A 58 -17.26 -2.95 -3.62
CA ARG A 58 -17.96 -2.65 -2.36
C ARG A 58 -17.53 -3.62 -1.26
N TYR A 59 -17.55 -4.91 -1.54
CA TYR A 59 -17.16 -5.93 -0.56
C TYR A 59 -15.67 -5.81 -0.22
N THR A 60 -14.84 -5.58 -1.23
CA THR A 60 -13.40 -5.39 -1.01
C THR A 60 -13.16 -4.19 -0.11
N SER A 61 -13.85 -3.08 -0.35
CA SER A 61 -13.73 -1.87 0.47
C SER A 61 -14.15 -2.13 1.92
N VAL A 62 -15.24 -2.87 2.12
CA VAL A 62 -15.71 -3.21 3.46
C VAL A 62 -14.67 -4.03 4.23
N VAL A 63 -14.06 -5.02 3.56
CA VAL A 63 -13.03 -5.84 4.21
C VAL A 63 -11.81 -4.99 4.56
N ILE A 64 -11.38 -4.11 3.66
CA ILE A 64 -10.25 -3.23 3.92
C ILE A 64 -10.51 -2.34 5.14
N ASN A 65 -11.67 -1.71 5.18
CA ASN A 65 -12.01 -0.83 6.31
C ASN A 65 -12.10 -1.60 7.62
N ASN A 66 -12.68 -2.80 7.60
CA ASN A 66 -12.83 -3.60 8.82
C ASN A 66 -11.50 -4.13 9.34
N VAL A 67 -10.65 -4.64 8.45
CA VAL A 67 -9.40 -5.30 8.86
C VAL A 67 -8.29 -4.31 9.13
N PHE A 68 -8.14 -3.31 8.25
CA PHE A 68 -7.00 -2.38 8.32
C PHE A 68 -7.35 -1.04 8.97
N GLY A 69 -8.62 -0.75 9.19
CA GLY A 69 -9.05 0.50 9.80
C GLY A 69 -8.80 1.73 8.93
N LYS A 70 -8.69 1.55 7.63
CA LYS A 70 -8.43 2.63 6.67
C LYS A 70 -9.06 2.27 5.33
N ASN A 71 -9.16 3.27 4.44
CA ASN A 71 -9.70 3.02 3.11
C ASN A 71 -8.62 2.47 2.17
N PHE A 72 -9.06 2.03 0.99
CA PHE A 72 -8.16 1.44 -0.01
C PHE A 72 -7.03 2.40 -0.40
N ARG A 73 -7.34 3.68 -0.62
CA ARG A 73 -6.32 4.66 -1.03
C ARG A 73 -5.22 4.79 0.01
N SER A 74 -5.57 4.86 1.27
CA SER A 74 -4.59 4.95 2.35
C SER A 74 -3.74 3.68 2.43
N LEU A 75 -4.37 2.52 2.30
CA LEU A 75 -3.66 1.26 2.30
C LEU A 75 -2.69 1.18 1.12
N LEU A 76 -3.15 1.54 -0.08
CA LEU A 76 -2.33 1.55 -1.28
C LEU A 76 -1.14 2.48 -1.14
N ASN A 77 -1.37 3.69 -0.62
CA ASN A 77 -0.29 4.65 -0.42
C ASN A 77 0.76 4.10 0.56
N GLU A 78 0.34 3.46 1.63
CA GLU A 78 1.29 2.90 2.60
C GLU A 78 2.19 1.85 1.96
N TYR A 79 1.62 0.95 1.16
CA TYR A 79 2.42 -0.08 0.48
C TYR A 79 3.32 0.52 -0.58
N ARG A 80 2.84 1.49 -1.35
CA ARG A 80 3.66 2.16 -2.37
C ARG A 80 4.84 2.92 -1.74
N ILE A 81 4.60 3.62 -0.64
CA ILE A 81 5.67 4.36 0.04
C ILE A 81 6.67 3.39 0.68
N LYS A 82 6.20 2.30 1.27
CA LYS A 82 7.08 1.26 1.81
C LYS A 82 7.99 0.70 0.74
N GLU A 83 7.45 0.42 -0.44
CA GLU A 83 8.26 -0.06 -1.56
C GLU A 83 9.21 1.01 -2.07
N ALA A 84 8.78 2.27 -2.11
CA ALA A 84 9.66 3.38 -2.50
C ALA A 84 10.83 3.50 -1.53
N MET A 85 10.58 3.38 -0.23
CA MET A 85 11.65 3.40 0.77
C MET A 85 12.67 2.30 0.53
N ARG A 86 12.19 1.10 0.23
CA ARG A 86 13.07 -0.03 -0.07
C ARG A 86 13.92 0.26 -1.31
N ARG A 87 13.32 0.79 -2.37
CA ARG A 87 14.02 1.11 -3.61
C ARG A 87 15.02 2.25 -3.44
N LEU A 88 14.69 3.25 -2.63
CA LEU A 88 15.59 4.34 -2.33
C LEU A 88 16.84 3.89 -1.56
N MET A 89 16.74 2.80 -0.82
CA MET A 89 17.86 2.22 -0.09
C MET A 89 18.70 1.27 -0.93
N ASP A 90 18.17 0.79 -2.04
CA ASP A 90 18.80 -0.21 -2.89
C ASP A 90 19.60 0.46 -4.01
N ASP A 91 20.82 0.89 -3.69
CA ASP A 91 21.68 1.58 -4.64
C ASP A 91 22.14 0.68 -5.80
N ASP A 92 22.25 -0.61 -5.58
CA ASP A 92 22.72 -1.54 -6.60
C ASP A 92 21.75 -1.62 -7.78
N THR A 93 20.45 -1.68 -7.47
CA THR A 93 19.42 -1.82 -8.51
C THR A 93 18.86 -0.47 -8.94
N TYR A 94 18.67 0.44 -8.00
CA TYR A 94 17.92 1.70 -8.22
C TYR A 94 18.76 2.96 -8.03
N GLY A 95 20.04 2.85 -7.70
CA GLY A 95 20.87 3.98 -7.31
C GLY A 95 21.06 5.06 -8.37
N LYS A 96 20.88 4.72 -9.65
CA LYS A 96 20.99 5.68 -10.75
C LYS A 96 19.67 6.33 -11.12
N LEU A 97 18.58 5.91 -10.52
CA LEU A 97 17.26 6.46 -10.83
C LEU A 97 17.04 7.76 -10.06
N THR A 98 16.35 8.70 -10.71
CA THR A 98 15.92 9.95 -10.08
C THR A 98 14.76 9.66 -9.14
N ILE A 99 14.49 10.61 -8.24
CA ILE A 99 13.31 10.54 -7.38
C ILE A 99 12.04 10.42 -8.22
N LYS A 100 11.98 11.17 -9.35
CA LYS A 100 10.85 11.08 -10.27
C LYS A 100 10.68 9.67 -10.82
N ALA A 101 11.77 9.05 -11.27
CA ALA A 101 11.72 7.69 -11.82
C ALA A 101 11.28 6.69 -10.76
N ILE A 102 11.74 6.81 -9.53
CA ILE A 102 11.32 5.94 -8.44
C ILE A 102 9.83 6.15 -8.14
N SER A 103 9.36 7.41 -8.11
CA SER A 103 7.95 7.69 -7.86
C SER A 103 7.05 7.01 -8.90
N GLU A 104 7.46 7.07 -10.17
CA GLU A 104 6.73 6.42 -11.26
C GLU A 104 6.79 4.90 -11.13
N SER A 105 7.93 4.38 -10.73
CA SER A 105 8.13 2.92 -10.61
C SER A 105 7.25 2.28 -9.54
N VAL A 106 6.79 3.05 -8.55
CA VAL A 106 5.90 2.53 -7.51
C VAL A 106 4.44 2.94 -7.72
N GLY A 107 4.12 3.56 -8.87
CA GLY A 107 2.74 3.79 -9.27
C GLY A 107 2.21 5.21 -9.17
N TYR A 108 3.06 6.20 -8.92
CA TYR A 108 2.59 7.59 -8.87
C TYR A 108 2.72 8.25 -10.23
N LYS A 109 1.64 8.87 -10.69
CA LYS A 109 1.62 9.61 -11.94
C LYS A 109 2.20 11.01 -11.79
N SER A 110 2.23 11.54 -10.57
CA SER A 110 2.72 12.88 -10.25
C SER A 110 3.81 12.79 -9.20
N GLN A 111 4.99 13.32 -9.52
CA GLN A 111 6.08 13.39 -8.56
C GLN A 111 5.71 14.26 -7.35
N ALA A 112 4.99 15.35 -7.60
CA ALA A 112 4.56 16.24 -6.51
C ALA A 112 3.64 15.50 -5.52
N ASN A 113 2.72 14.70 -6.02
CA ASN A 113 1.86 13.90 -5.17
C ASN A 113 2.66 12.85 -4.39
N PHE A 114 3.60 12.21 -5.05
CA PHE A 114 4.49 11.25 -4.39
C PHE A 114 5.24 11.90 -3.21
N ILE A 115 5.84 13.07 -3.45
CA ILE A 115 6.59 13.78 -2.41
C ILE A 115 5.68 14.13 -1.23
N THR A 116 4.47 14.61 -1.51
CA THR A 116 3.49 14.95 -0.47
C THR A 116 3.12 13.73 0.37
N VAL A 117 2.81 12.62 -0.29
CA VAL A 117 2.39 11.39 0.40
C VAL A 117 3.57 10.78 1.17
N PHE A 118 4.74 10.72 0.56
CA PHE A 118 5.95 10.20 1.19
C PHE A 118 6.27 10.99 2.47
N THR A 119 6.26 12.32 2.37
CA THR A 119 6.57 13.19 3.51
C THR A 119 5.54 13.04 4.62
N ARG A 120 4.27 12.90 4.26
CA ARG A 120 3.20 12.70 5.26
C ARG A 120 3.38 11.40 6.01
N ILE A 121 3.74 10.32 5.31
CA ILE A 121 3.86 9.00 5.92
C ILE A 121 5.17 8.84 6.70
N THR A 122 6.28 9.33 6.16
CA THR A 122 7.61 9.10 6.74
C THR A 122 8.11 10.24 7.61
N GLY A 123 7.57 11.45 7.42
CA GLY A 123 8.02 12.65 8.14
C GLY A 123 9.16 13.37 7.47
N ILE A 124 9.77 12.83 6.41
CA ILE A 124 10.87 13.48 5.69
C ILE A 124 10.68 13.35 4.19
N LYS A 125 11.39 14.16 3.42
CA LYS A 125 11.29 14.12 1.96
C LYS A 125 12.07 12.94 1.40
N PRO A 126 11.65 12.41 0.23
CA PRO A 126 12.32 11.26 -0.37
C PRO A 126 13.82 11.47 -0.60
N SER A 127 14.22 12.66 -1.05
CA SER A 127 15.64 12.96 -1.29
C SER A 127 16.45 12.93 -0.01
N MET A 128 15.87 13.41 1.09
CA MET A 128 16.53 13.36 2.38
C MET A 128 16.62 11.93 2.90
N TYR A 129 15.58 11.15 2.72
CA TYR A 129 15.59 9.74 3.10
C TYR A 129 16.71 8.98 2.37
N GLN A 130 16.82 9.21 1.06
CA GLN A 130 17.88 8.60 0.25
C GLN A 130 19.26 9.00 0.73
N LYS A 131 19.47 10.28 1.03
CA LYS A 131 20.74 10.80 1.51
C LYS A 131 21.13 10.17 2.84
N LEU A 132 20.21 10.13 3.79
CA LEU A 132 20.45 9.53 5.10
C LEU A 132 20.75 8.03 4.99
N SER A 133 20.07 7.35 4.10
CA SER A 133 20.31 5.93 3.85
C SER A 133 21.72 5.68 3.33
N ARG A 134 22.19 6.51 2.39
CA ARG A 134 23.54 6.41 1.84
C ARG A 134 24.60 6.70 2.89
N GLU A 135 24.39 7.74 3.70
CA GLU A 135 25.32 8.08 4.79
C GLU A 135 25.45 6.94 5.79
N GLU A 136 24.34 6.29 6.13
CA GLU A 136 24.36 5.18 7.06
C GLU A 136 25.15 3.99 6.51
N LYS A 137 25.02 3.70 5.22
CA LYS A 137 25.78 2.64 4.56
C LYS A 137 27.27 2.95 4.56
N GLU A 138 27.65 4.20 4.28
CA GLU A 138 29.04 4.63 4.31
C GLU A 138 29.65 4.44 5.69
N LYS A 139 28.93 4.79 6.75
CA LYS A 139 29.38 4.59 8.11
C LYS A 139 29.66 3.12 8.41
N LYS A 140 28.81 2.22 7.94
CA LYS A 140 28.99 0.79 8.13
C LYS A 140 30.21 0.25 7.39
N ILE A 141 30.49 0.77 6.19
CA ILE A 141 31.64 0.37 5.40
C ILE A 141 32.94 0.85 6.07
N ASN A 142 32.93 2.05 6.62
CA ASN A 142 34.10 2.69 7.21
C ASN A 142 34.35 2.33 8.68
N ALA A 143 33.45 1.58 9.28
CA ALA A 143 33.57 1.17 10.69
C ALA A 143 34.52 -0.05 10.90
#